data_40b5dae930905104d3b88a15c0a73ce7
#
_entry.id   40b5dae930905104d3b88a15c0a73ce7
#
_cell.length_a   1.000
_cell.length_b   1.000
_cell.length_c   1.000
_cell.angle_alpha   90.00
_cell.angle_beta   90.00
_cell.angle_gamma   90.00
#
_symmetry.space_group_name_H-M   'P 1'
#
loop_
_entity.id
_entity.type
_entity.pdbx_description
1 polymer ?
#
loop_
_entity_poly.entity_id
_entity_poly.type
_entity_poly.pdbx_seq_one_letter_code
_entity_poly.pdbx_strand_id
1 'polypeptide(L)'
;MNESNYKRRLEEVKKFLDANDAKLISHYYVDSEIQRLTEDTGGCVADSLQMAKFGTEQTEKNLIIAGVRFMGETAKILNPEKNIYVLDKDATCSLDDSCGADDFKNFCDKYPGRDIVVYANTSAEVKAMSDWVVTSSIAIPLVENLASRGKKIIWAPDKYLGSYIQ
;
A
#
# COMPACT_ATOMS: atom_id res chain seq x y z
N MET A 1 20.70 -3.44 18.43
CA MET A 1 20.50 -2.74 19.75
C MET A 1 20.56 -3.74 20.88
N ASN A 2 21.01 -3.36 22.12
CA ASN A 2 20.95 -4.29 23.28
C ASN A 2 19.50 -4.34 23.85
N GLU A 3 19.18 -5.44 24.54
CA GLU A 3 17.82 -5.72 25.03
C GLU A 3 17.27 -4.67 26.01
N SER A 4 18.15 -4.06 26.82
CA SER A 4 17.76 -3.01 27.78
C SER A 4 17.31 -1.73 27.04
N ASN A 5 18.03 -1.33 26.01
CA ASN A 5 17.68 -0.18 25.18
C ASN A 5 16.41 -0.43 24.37
N TYR A 6 16.24 -1.66 23.88
CA TYR A 6 15.02 -2.06 23.18
C TYR A 6 13.79 -1.93 24.10
N LYS A 7 13.82 -2.49 25.30
CA LYS A 7 12.69 -2.41 26.25
C LYS A 7 12.32 -0.97 26.59
N ARG A 8 13.31 -0.10 26.80
CA ARG A 8 13.05 1.31 27.03
C ARG A 8 12.33 1.96 25.84
N ARG A 9 12.80 1.73 24.61
CA ARG A 9 12.16 2.25 23.40
C ARG A 9 10.76 1.71 23.21
N LEU A 10 10.54 0.43 23.45
CA LEU A 10 9.22 -0.19 23.39
C LEU A 10 8.22 0.51 24.32
N GLU A 11 8.61 0.78 25.56
CA GLU A 11 7.78 1.50 26.52
C GLU A 11 7.50 2.96 26.08
N GLU A 12 8.49 3.63 25.52
CA GLU A 12 8.34 4.98 24.97
C GLU A 12 7.36 4.98 23.79
N VAL A 13 7.49 4.03 22.86
CA VAL A 13 6.60 3.88 21.70
C VAL A 13 5.17 3.52 22.13
N LYS A 14 4.98 2.58 23.06
CA LYS A 14 3.66 2.24 23.59
C LYS A 14 2.97 3.47 24.18
N LYS A 15 3.64 4.21 25.06
CA LYS A 15 3.10 5.44 25.64
C LYS A 15 2.72 6.49 24.58
N PHE A 16 3.56 6.63 23.54
CA PHE A 16 3.28 7.54 22.45
C PHE A 16 2.04 7.13 21.66
N LEU A 17 1.92 5.84 21.30
CA LEU A 17 0.78 5.30 20.56
C LEU A 17 -0.52 5.46 21.36
N ASP A 18 -0.52 5.09 22.63
CA ASP A 18 -1.67 5.22 23.53
C ASP A 18 -2.10 6.68 23.70
N ALA A 19 -1.15 7.59 23.92
CA ALA A 19 -1.43 9.02 24.10
C ALA A 19 -1.98 9.69 22.84
N ASN A 20 -1.73 9.13 21.67
CA ASN A 20 -2.16 9.68 20.39
C ASN A 20 -3.29 8.87 19.71
N ASP A 21 -3.91 7.93 20.40
CA ASP A 21 -4.94 7.05 19.80
C ASP A 21 -4.44 6.49 18.45
N ALA A 22 -3.24 5.87 18.47
CA ALA A 22 -2.49 5.50 17.27
C ALA A 22 -2.11 4.03 17.24
N LYS A 23 -2.08 3.45 16.04
CA LYS A 23 -1.61 2.10 15.75
C LYS A 23 -0.43 2.13 14.80
N LEU A 24 0.65 1.41 15.12
CA LEU A 24 1.80 1.22 14.23
C LEU A 24 1.56 0.01 13.32
N ILE A 25 1.79 0.19 12.03
CA ILE A 25 1.65 -0.84 11.00
C ILE A 25 2.89 -0.79 10.10
N SER A 26 3.54 -1.93 9.88
CA SER A 26 4.82 -1.99 9.16
C SER A 26 4.77 -2.93 7.97
N HIS A 27 5.46 -2.52 6.91
CA HIS A 27 5.77 -3.45 5.82
C HIS A 27 6.94 -4.36 6.20
N TYR A 28 6.93 -5.60 5.77
CA TYR A 28 7.98 -6.58 6.09
C TYR A 28 9.35 -6.28 5.44
N TYR A 29 9.47 -5.21 4.63
CA TYR A 29 10.76 -4.74 4.09
C TYR A 29 11.49 -3.74 5.00
N VAL A 30 10.83 -3.22 6.04
CA VAL A 30 11.49 -2.30 6.96
C VAL A 30 12.47 -3.03 7.88
N ASP A 31 13.32 -2.27 8.55
CA ASP A 31 14.29 -2.81 9.50
C ASP A 31 13.64 -3.73 10.54
N SER A 32 14.33 -4.81 10.90
CA SER A 32 13.82 -5.83 11.82
C SER A 32 13.48 -5.29 13.22
N GLU A 33 14.15 -4.23 13.68
CA GLU A 33 13.80 -3.59 14.94
C GLU A 33 12.45 -2.86 14.85
N ILE A 34 12.13 -2.25 13.70
CA ILE A 34 10.82 -1.63 13.46
C ILE A 34 9.73 -2.69 13.39
N GLN A 35 9.99 -3.80 12.69
CA GLN A 35 9.05 -4.93 12.63
C GLN A 35 8.74 -5.43 14.05
N ARG A 36 9.78 -5.71 14.85
CA ARG A 36 9.63 -6.17 16.23
C ARG A 36 8.85 -5.16 17.10
N LEU A 37 9.15 -3.86 16.98
CA LEU A 37 8.40 -2.82 17.68
C LEU A 37 6.93 -2.81 17.28
N THR A 38 6.64 -3.01 15.99
CA THR A 38 5.27 -3.09 15.49
C THR A 38 4.51 -4.25 16.13
N GLU A 39 5.09 -5.44 16.13
CA GLU A 39 4.48 -6.64 16.73
C GLU A 39 4.31 -6.48 18.24
N ASP A 40 5.35 -6.03 18.94
CA ASP A 40 5.35 -5.88 20.41
C ASP A 40 4.40 -4.74 20.89
N THR A 41 3.97 -3.84 19.98
CA THR A 41 2.94 -2.81 20.25
C THR A 41 1.54 -3.23 19.77
N GLY A 42 1.36 -4.49 19.35
CA GLY A 42 0.07 -5.00 18.88
C GLY A 42 -0.32 -4.50 17.50
N GLY A 43 0.66 -4.07 16.69
CA GLY A 43 0.48 -3.72 15.29
C GLY A 43 0.61 -4.93 14.37
N CYS A 44 0.68 -4.68 13.06
CA CYS A 44 0.76 -5.70 12.01
C CYS A 44 1.98 -5.49 11.13
N VAL A 45 2.74 -6.55 10.90
CA VAL A 45 3.82 -6.60 9.89
C VAL A 45 3.32 -7.44 8.71
N ALA A 46 3.13 -6.81 7.55
CA ALA A 46 2.47 -7.45 6.43
C ALA A 46 2.86 -6.86 5.06
N ASP A 47 2.24 -7.36 3.99
CA ASP A 47 2.25 -6.70 2.67
C ASP A 47 1.32 -5.47 2.65
N SER A 48 1.43 -4.66 1.59
CA SER A 48 0.73 -3.39 1.47
C SER A 48 -0.80 -3.50 1.54
N LEU A 49 -1.40 -4.57 1.01
CA LEU A 49 -2.84 -4.77 1.05
C LEU A 49 -3.31 -5.22 2.43
N GLN A 50 -2.60 -6.14 3.04
CA GLN A 50 -2.90 -6.60 4.41
C GLN A 50 -2.71 -5.49 5.43
N MET A 51 -1.68 -4.63 5.27
CA MET A 51 -1.50 -3.43 6.09
C MET A 51 -2.73 -2.52 6.04
N ALA A 52 -3.20 -2.22 4.83
CA ALA A 52 -4.37 -1.36 4.63
C ALA A 52 -5.65 -1.99 5.19
N LYS A 53 -5.84 -3.29 4.98
CA LYS A 53 -6.97 -4.06 5.53
C LYS A 53 -6.93 -4.10 7.05
N PHE A 54 -5.78 -4.42 7.64
CA PHE A 54 -5.62 -4.39 9.11
C PHE A 54 -6.02 -3.04 9.69
N GLY A 55 -5.67 -1.94 9.01
CA GLY A 55 -6.08 -0.60 9.39
C GLY A 55 -7.60 -0.42 9.49
N THR A 56 -8.39 -1.09 8.65
CA THR A 56 -9.86 -1.00 8.69
C THR A 56 -10.47 -1.68 9.92
N GLU A 57 -9.75 -2.62 10.51
CA GLU A 57 -10.18 -3.40 11.68
C GLU A 57 -9.82 -2.71 13.01
N GLN A 58 -8.98 -1.65 12.96
CA GLN A 58 -8.52 -0.95 14.15
C GLN A 58 -9.53 0.11 14.59
N THR A 59 -9.59 0.36 15.90
CA THR A 59 -10.45 1.41 16.49
C THR A 59 -9.73 2.76 16.57
N GLU A 60 -8.41 2.75 16.55
CA GLU A 60 -7.58 3.94 16.65
C GLU A 60 -7.80 4.90 15.47
N LYS A 61 -7.80 6.19 15.76
CA LYS A 61 -8.01 7.25 14.77
C LYS A 61 -6.78 7.53 13.92
N ASN A 62 -5.61 7.21 14.43
CA ASN A 62 -4.33 7.50 13.80
C ASN A 62 -3.62 6.19 13.44
N LEU A 63 -3.27 6.02 12.16
CA LEU A 63 -2.44 4.91 11.70
C LEU A 63 -1.06 5.43 11.29
N ILE A 64 -0.02 4.86 11.88
CA ILE A 64 1.37 5.17 11.56
C ILE A 64 1.90 4.04 10.67
N ILE A 65 2.26 4.39 9.44
CA ILE A 65 2.69 3.45 8.41
C ILE A 65 4.22 3.49 8.27
N ALA A 66 4.87 2.41 8.68
CA ALA A 66 6.28 2.16 8.39
C ALA A 66 6.41 1.39 7.07
N GLY A 67 6.52 2.13 5.98
CA GLY A 67 6.59 1.62 4.62
C GLY A 67 6.80 2.78 3.65
N VAL A 68 6.60 2.53 2.36
CA VAL A 68 6.73 3.55 1.31
C VAL A 68 5.41 4.31 1.11
N ARG A 69 5.49 5.48 0.47
CA ARG A 69 4.40 6.46 0.34
C ARG A 69 3.08 5.84 -0.15
N PHE A 70 3.09 5.08 -1.25
CA PHE A 70 1.85 4.50 -1.81
C PHE A 70 1.11 3.55 -0.82
N MET A 71 1.82 2.97 0.16
CA MET A 71 1.20 2.14 1.20
C MET A 71 0.36 2.98 2.15
N GLY A 72 0.86 4.15 2.54
CA GLY A 72 0.09 5.14 3.30
C GLY A 72 -1.12 5.67 2.52
N GLU A 73 -0.93 5.95 1.24
CA GLU A 73 -2.02 6.36 0.33
C GLU A 73 -3.10 5.27 0.23
N THR A 74 -2.70 4.00 0.05
CA THR A 74 -3.63 2.86 0.02
C THR A 74 -4.37 2.71 1.36
N ALA A 75 -3.64 2.86 2.48
CA ALA A 75 -4.26 2.86 3.80
C ALA A 75 -5.29 4.00 3.94
N LYS A 76 -5.00 5.20 3.42
CA LYS A 76 -5.94 6.33 3.43
C LYS A 76 -7.17 6.10 2.56
N ILE A 77 -7.02 5.50 1.38
CA ILE A 77 -8.14 5.16 0.49
C ILE A 77 -9.11 4.21 1.19
N LEU A 78 -8.61 3.21 1.91
CA LEU A 78 -9.45 2.24 2.61
C LEU A 78 -9.94 2.71 3.99
N ASN A 79 -9.36 3.78 4.55
CA ASN A 79 -9.70 4.35 5.85
C ASN A 79 -9.86 5.89 5.74
N PRO A 80 -10.85 6.37 4.99
CA PRO A 80 -10.97 7.81 4.68
C PRO A 80 -11.21 8.67 5.92
N GLU A 81 -11.76 8.13 6.99
CA GLU A 81 -12.04 8.80 8.26
C GLU A 81 -10.83 8.88 9.19
N LYS A 82 -9.79 8.05 8.98
CA LYS A 82 -8.60 8.00 9.83
C LYS A 82 -7.50 8.95 9.34
N ASN A 83 -6.65 9.37 10.25
CA ASN A 83 -5.42 10.07 9.92
C ASN A 83 -4.32 9.03 9.64
N ILE A 84 -3.68 9.17 8.49
CA ILE A 84 -2.59 8.29 8.08
C ILE A 84 -1.28 9.06 8.08
N TYR A 85 -0.29 8.55 8.80
CA TYR A 85 1.05 9.13 8.89
C TYR A 85 2.06 8.13 8.31
N VAL A 86 2.85 8.57 7.34
CA VAL A 86 3.97 7.80 6.79
C VAL A 86 5.25 8.27 7.46
N LEU A 87 6.09 7.35 7.93
CA LEU A 87 7.31 7.70 8.67
C LEU A 87 8.33 8.46 7.81
N ASP A 88 8.40 8.13 6.53
CA ASP A 88 9.25 8.80 5.56
C ASP A 88 8.46 9.07 4.26
N LYS A 89 8.15 10.33 4.00
CA LYS A 89 7.41 10.77 2.81
C LYS A 89 8.20 10.61 1.51
N ASP A 90 9.52 10.54 1.62
CA ASP A 90 10.44 10.43 0.48
C ASP A 90 10.79 8.96 0.17
N ALA A 91 10.36 8.03 1.03
CA ALA A 91 10.45 6.60 0.75
C ALA A 91 9.45 6.22 -0.35
N THR A 92 9.95 5.85 -1.53
CA THR A 92 9.18 5.51 -2.72
C THR A 92 9.46 4.09 -3.20
N CYS A 93 8.80 3.69 -4.27
CA CYS A 93 8.97 2.41 -4.93
C CYS A 93 9.23 2.65 -6.42
N SER A 94 10.21 1.97 -7.00
CA SER A 94 10.55 2.12 -8.42
C SER A 94 9.37 1.83 -9.38
N LEU A 95 8.43 0.98 -9.00
CA LEU A 95 7.21 0.75 -9.78
C LEU A 95 6.29 1.98 -9.74
N ASP A 96 6.09 2.57 -8.55
CA ASP A 96 5.33 3.80 -8.36
C ASP A 96 5.98 4.97 -9.13
N ASP A 97 7.28 5.17 -8.93
CA ASP A 97 8.06 6.23 -9.60
C ASP A 97 8.07 6.09 -11.13
N SER A 98 7.94 4.88 -11.67
CA SER A 98 7.92 4.61 -13.11
C SER A 98 6.57 4.89 -13.78
N CYS A 99 5.52 5.21 -13.00
CA CYS A 99 4.15 5.39 -13.49
C CYS A 99 3.61 6.76 -13.05
N GLY A 100 4.15 7.83 -13.62
CA GLY A 100 3.68 9.18 -13.36
C GLY A 100 2.23 9.37 -13.82
N ALA A 101 1.41 10.06 -12.99
CA ALA A 101 -0.02 10.20 -13.22
C ALA A 101 -0.36 10.85 -14.57
N ASP A 102 0.37 11.91 -14.96
CA ASP A 102 0.13 12.61 -16.23
C ASP A 102 0.47 11.72 -17.43
N ASP A 103 1.61 11.01 -17.40
CA ASP A 103 2.00 10.10 -18.47
C ASP A 103 1.04 8.93 -18.58
N PHE A 104 0.60 8.39 -17.45
CA PHE A 104 -0.38 7.33 -17.39
C PHE A 104 -1.73 7.78 -17.96
N LYS A 105 -2.19 8.97 -17.58
CA LYS A 105 -3.41 9.56 -18.15
C LYS A 105 -3.31 9.72 -19.66
N ASN A 106 -2.22 10.32 -20.15
CA ASN A 106 -1.98 10.52 -21.58
C ASN A 106 -1.93 9.18 -22.35
N PHE A 107 -1.48 8.12 -21.71
CA PHE A 107 -1.51 6.77 -22.29
C PHE A 107 -2.92 6.21 -22.34
N CYS A 108 -3.68 6.28 -21.26
CA CYS A 108 -5.06 5.78 -21.19
C CYS A 108 -5.98 6.48 -22.22
N ASP A 109 -5.83 7.79 -22.39
CA ASP A 109 -6.62 8.60 -23.31
C ASP A 109 -6.47 8.14 -24.79
N LYS A 110 -5.33 7.48 -25.13
CA LYS A 110 -5.11 6.90 -26.47
C LYS A 110 -5.88 5.59 -26.71
N TYR A 111 -6.39 4.97 -25.67
CA TYR A 111 -7.05 3.66 -25.74
C TYR A 111 -8.40 3.67 -25.03
N PRO A 112 -9.36 4.48 -25.51
CA PRO A 112 -10.67 4.59 -24.85
C PRO A 112 -11.42 3.26 -24.87
N GLY A 113 -12.23 3.02 -23.84
CA GLY A 113 -13.09 1.83 -23.74
C GLY A 113 -12.37 0.57 -23.27
N ARG A 114 -11.16 0.69 -22.77
CA ARG A 114 -10.46 -0.39 -22.09
C ARG A 114 -10.66 -0.28 -20.58
N ASP A 115 -10.77 -1.40 -19.90
CA ASP A 115 -10.75 -1.46 -18.44
C ASP A 115 -9.29 -1.22 -17.97
N ILE A 116 -9.12 -0.32 -17.01
CA ILE A 116 -7.80 0.07 -16.49
C ILE A 116 -7.53 -0.73 -15.22
N VAL A 117 -6.54 -1.62 -15.27
CA VAL A 117 -6.11 -2.46 -14.16
C VAL A 117 -4.72 -2.00 -13.71
N VAL A 118 -4.59 -1.58 -12.46
CA VAL A 118 -3.30 -1.16 -11.92
C VAL A 118 -2.86 -2.06 -10.78
N TYR A 119 -1.57 -2.33 -10.75
CA TYR A 119 -0.95 -3.01 -9.60
C TYR A 119 -0.88 -2.05 -8.40
N ALA A 120 -1.02 -2.58 -7.19
CA ALA A 120 -1.12 -1.78 -5.96
C ALA A 120 0.05 -0.82 -5.72
N ASN A 121 1.22 -1.10 -6.32
CA ASN A 121 2.42 -0.26 -6.23
C ASN A 121 2.34 0.93 -7.20
N THR A 122 1.37 1.78 -7.01
CA THR A 122 1.13 3.02 -7.76
C THR A 122 0.62 4.11 -6.82
N SER A 123 0.73 5.37 -7.23
CA SER A 123 0.21 6.52 -6.47
C SER A 123 -1.32 6.51 -6.34
N ALA A 124 -1.85 7.28 -5.40
CA ALA A 124 -3.29 7.49 -5.27
C ALA A 124 -3.90 8.11 -6.52
N GLU A 125 -3.17 9.00 -7.20
CA GLU A 125 -3.60 9.63 -8.45
C GLU A 125 -3.77 8.61 -9.59
N VAL A 126 -2.83 7.68 -9.74
CA VAL A 126 -2.94 6.58 -10.71
C VAL A 126 -4.10 5.64 -10.36
N LYS A 127 -4.26 5.31 -9.07
CA LYS A 127 -5.39 4.49 -8.59
C LYS A 127 -6.74 5.15 -8.89
N ALA A 128 -6.83 6.48 -8.75
CA ALA A 128 -8.07 7.22 -9.02
C ALA A 128 -8.50 7.18 -10.50
N MET A 129 -7.59 6.87 -11.41
CA MET A 129 -7.87 6.69 -12.85
C MET A 129 -8.17 5.24 -13.22
N SER A 130 -8.05 4.30 -12.29
CA SER A 130 -8.20 2.87 -12.57
C SER A 130 -9.60 2.36 -12.25
N ASP A 131 -10.03 1.33 -12.97
CA ASP A 131 -11.23 0.56 -12.65
C ASP A 131 -10.95 -0.52 -11.60
N TRP A 132 -9.71 -1.02 -11.57
CA TRP A 132 -9.29 -2.11 -10.71
C TRP A 132 -7.89 -1.88 -10.16
N VAL A 133 -7.73 -2.11 -8.85
CA VAL A 133 -6.42 -2.17 -8.17
C VAL A 133 -6.18 -3.59 -7.69
N VAL A 134 -5.05 -4.18 -8.08
CA VAL A 134 -4.74 -5.59 -7.82
C VAL A 134 -3.38 -5.80 -7.16
N THR A 135 -3.25 -6.94 -6.50
CA THR A 135 -1.97 -7.53 -6.08
C THR A 135 -1.69 -8.77 -6.90
N SER A 136 -0.49 -9.36 -6.75
CA SER A 136 -0.06 -10.53 -7.52
C SER A 136 -1.04 -11.70 -7.42
N SER A 137 -1.63 -11.92 -6.25
CA SER A 137 -2.52 -13.06 -6.00
C SER A 137 -3.85 -13.00 -6.74
N ILE A 138 -4.35 -11.78 -7.05
CA ILE A 138 -5.64 -11.59 -7.71
C ILE A 138 -5.52 -11.15 -9.18
N ALA A 139 -4.32 -10.81 -9.63
CA ALA A 139 -4.10 -10.26 -10.97
C ALA A 139 -4.59 -11.22 -12.08
N ILE A 140 -4.14 -12.48 -12.05
CA ILE A 140 -4.53 -13.48 -13.06
C ILE A 140 -6.03 -13.74 -13.03
N PRO A 141 -6.65 -14.12 -11.90
CA PRO A 141 -8.09 -14.35 -11.85
C PRO A 141 -8.93 -13.17 -12.33
N LEU A 142 -8.53 -11.93 -12.03
CA LEU A 142 -9.24 -10.75 -12.51
C LEU A 142 -9.11 -10.58 -14.02
N VAL A 143 -7.90 -10.67 -14.57
CA VAL A 143 -7.67 -10.49 -16.00
C VAL A 143 -8.40 -11.58 -16.81
N GLU A 144 -8.37 -12.84 -16.38
CA GLU A 144 -9.13 -13.93 -16.99
C GLU A 144 -10.65 -13.66 -16.97
N ASN A 145 -11.17 -13.17 -15.86
CA ASN A 145 -12.59 -12.80 -15.75
C ASN A 145 -12.95 -11.66 -16.71
N LEU A 146 -12.15 -10.61 -16.79
CA LEU A 146 -12.37 -9.49 -17.70
C LEU A 146 -12.27 -9.94 -19.16
N ALA A 147 -11.26 -10.75 -19.50
CA ALA A 147 -11.07 -11.30 -20.84
C ALA A 147 -12.24 -12.19 -21.27
N SER A 148 -12.75 -13.07 -20.39
CA SER A 148 -13.93 -13.91 -20.67
C SER A 148 -15.21 -13.11 -20.98
N ARG A 149 -15.26 -11.86 -20.51
CA ARG A 149 -16.35 -10.90 -20.80
C ARG A 149 -16.07 -10.03 -22.02
N GLY A 150 -15.00 -10.33 -22.79
CA GLY A 150 -14.62 -9.59 -24.00
C GLY A 150 -14.02 -8.20 -23.71
N LYS A 151 -13.58 -7.95 -22.47
CA LYS A 151 -12.98 -6.66 -22.10
C LYS A 151 -11.55 -6.57 -22.62
N LYS A 152 -11.18 -5.40 -23.10
CA LYS A 152 -9.79 -5.05 -23.39
C LYS A 152 -9.21 -4.31 -22.20
N ILE A 153 -7.96 -4.60 -21.85
CA ILE A 153 -7.35 -4.12 -20.60
C ILE A 153 -6.16 -3.19 -20.91
N ILE A 154 -5.99 -2.16 -20.07
CA ILE A 154 -4.72 -1.46 -19.86
C ILE A 154 -4.16 -1.99 -18.56
N TRP A 155 -2.89 -2.40 -18.56
CA TRP A 155 -2.17 -2.87 -17.39
C TRP A 155 -1.00 -1.93 -17.05
N ALA A 156 -0.85 -1.55 -15.78
CA ALA A 156 0.26 -0.75 -15.27
C ALA A 156 0.57 -1.08 -13.80
N PRO A 157 1.76 -0.71 -13.29
CA PRO A 157 2.95 -0.25 -14.00
C PRO A 157 3.89 -1.38 -14.42
N ASP A 158 3.75 -2.58 -13.83
CA ASP A 158 4.69 -3.70 -13.97
C ASP A 158 4.54 -4.39 -15.34
N LYS A 159 5.45 -4.07 -16.25
CA LYS A 159 5.48 -4.69 -17.58
C LYS A 159 5.77 -6.19 -17.55
N TYR A 160 6.52 -6.68 -16.57
CA TYR A 160 6.89 -8.10 -16.48
C TYR A 160 5.70 -8.94 -16.04
N LEU A 161 5.00 -8.50 -15.00
CA LEU A 161 3.76 -9.14 -14.59
C LEU A 161 2.70 -9.02 -15.69
N GLY A 162 2.58 -7.87 -16.35
CA GLY A 162 1.68 -7.68 -17.49
C GLY A 162 1.98 -8.62 -18.64
N SER A 163 3.25 -8.83 -18.99
CA SER A 163 3.66 -9.80 -20.03
C SER A 163 3.41 -11.26 -19.62
N TYR A 164 3.49 -11.56 -18.33
CA TYR A 164 3.21 -12.90 -17.81
C TYR A 164 1.71 -13.24 -17.85
N ILE A 165 0.86 -12.24 -17.65
CA ILE A 165 -0.60 -12.39 -17.61
C ILE A 165 -1.21 -12.41 -19.03
N GLN A 166 -0.52 -11.83 -20.04
CA GLN A 166 -0.99 -11.74 -21.42
C GLN A 166 -1.04 -13.10 -22.12
#